data_b7dac74eb170a353b2ec12c21815cb1f
#
_entry.id   b7dac74eb170a353b2ec12c21815cb1f
#
_cell.length_a   1.000
_cell.length_b   1.000
_cell.length_c   1.000
_cell.angle_alpha   90.00
_cell.angle_beta   90.00
_cell.angle_gamma   90.00
#
_symmetry.space_group_name_H-M   'P 1'
#
loop_
_entity.id
_entity.type
_entity.pdbx_description
1 polymer ?
#
loop_
_entity_poly.entity_id
_entity_poly.type
_entity_poly.pdbx_seq_one_letter_code
_entity_poly.pdbx_strand_id
1 'polypeptide(L)'
;MTIAQTLEVRLARPPAEVFDHLIAVERWPEWLVASGIVRVERVGEPTGSPLSEGSPLRIEQRVAGRSATLEAKVTALVASARFAVAGRASDGITVEIDAVLAPADPSGTSLRWSVRIGLPLRYRMFESMAAPQVERAAALDLEAFRRRMESVAGD
;
A
#
# COMPACT_ATOMS: atom_id res chain seq x y z
N MET A 1 9.58 18.03 0.71
CA MET A 1 8.44 17.98 1.65
C MET A 1 7.84 16.60 1.67
N THR A 2 7.53 16.11 2.85
CA THR A 2 7.06 14.75 3.03
C THR A 2 5.79 14.72 3.85
N ILE A 3 4.77 14.04 3.34
CA ILE A 3 3.56 13.71 4.09
C ILE A 3 3.74 12.27 4.56
N ALA A 4 3.65 12.03 5.86
CA ALA A 4 3.82 10.69 6.42
C ALA A 4 2.67 10.36 7.35
N GLN A 5 2.09 9.18 7.20
CA GLN A 5 1.01 8.67 8.03
C GLN A 5 1.33 7.23 8.43
N THR A 6 1.12 6.90 9.68
CA THR A 6 1.26 5.54 10.19
C THR A 6 0.01 5.16 10.95
N LEU A 7 -0.57 4.03 10.60
CA LEU A 7 -1.79 3.51 11.22
C LEU A 7 -1.56 2.07 11.64
N GLU A 8 -2.26 1.65 12.69
CA GLU A 8 -2.24 0.26 13.12
C GLU A 8 -3.65 -0.30 13.09
N VAL A 9 -3.76 -1.55 12.66
CA VAL A 9 -5.01 -2.28 12.67
C VAL A 9 -4.75 -3.70 13.16
N ARG A 10 -5.72 -4.23 13.91
CA ARG A 10 -5.67 -5.61 14.37
C ARG A 10 -6.57 -6.46 13.48
N LEU A 11 -6.02 -7.58 13.01
CA LEU A 11 -6.70 -8.49 12.10
C LEU A 11 -6.84 -9.84 12.76
N ALA A 12 -7.98 -10.50 12.54
CA ALA A 12 -8.30 -11.80 13.15
C ALA A 12 -7.77 -12.98 12.32
N ARG A 13 -6.63 -12.79 11.67
CA ARG A 13 -5.99 -13.80 10.83
C ARG A 13 -4.50 -13.88 11.14
N PRO A 14 -3.87 -15.05 10.99
CA PRO A 14 -2.44 -15.16 11.24
C PRO A 14 -1.59 -14.38 10.25
N PRO A 15 -0.37 -13.98 10.63
CA PRO A 15 0.50 -13.15 9.76
C PRO A 15 0.75 -13.74 8.37
N ALA A 16 0.87 -15.05 8.24
CA ALA A 16 1.11 -15.66 6.93
C ALA A 16 -0.05 -15.40 5.95
N GLU A 17 -1.30 -15.50 6.44
CA GLU A 17 -2.47 -15.24 5.59
C GLU A 17 -2.59 -13.76 5.24
N VAL A 18 -2.36 -12.86 6.22
CA VAL A 18 -2.36 -11.42 5.98
C VAL A 18 -1.30 -11.05 4.96
N PHE A 19 -0.11 -11.60 5.10
CA PHE A 19 1.01 -11.35 4.20
C PHE A 19 0.68 -11.78 2.76
N ASP A 20 0.08 -12.95 2.58
CA ASP A 20 -0.30 -13.44 1.26
C ASP A 20 -1.25 -12.48 0.54
N HIS A 21 -2.18 -11.86 1.28
CA HIS A 21 -3.09 -10.86 0.71
C HIS A 21 -2.39 -9.54 0.40
N LEU A 22 -1.42 -9.14 1.23
CA LEU A 22 -0.67 -7.89 1.00
C LEU A 22 0.23 -7.97 -0.23
N ILE A 23 0.91 -9.10 -0.45
CA ILE A 23 1.82 -9.24 -1.58
C ILE A 23 1.10 -9.53 -2.90
N ALA A 24 -0.19 -9.80 -2.87
CA ALA A 24 -0.99 -9.93 -4.08
C ALA A 24 -1.24 -8.54 -4.69
N VAL A 25 -0.18 -7.90 -5.16
CA VAL A 25 -0.18 -6.48 -5.58
C VAL A 25 -1.12 -6.22 -6.76
N GLU A 26 -1.30 -7.19 -7.64
CA GLU A 26 -2.20 -7.04 -8.79
C GLU A 26 -3.67 -6.94 -8.36
N ARG A 27 -3.97 -7.31 -7.10
CA ARG A 27 -5.30 -7.20 -6.50
C ARG A 27 -5.47 -5.95 -5.63
N TRP A 28 -4.45 -5.12 -5.49
CA TRP A 28 -4.53 -3.88 -4.71
C TRP A 28 -5.69 -2.96 -5.12
N PRO A 29 -6.08 -2.86 -6.40
CA PRO A 29 -7.26 -2.07 -6.76
C PRO A 29 -8.55 -2.49 -6.08
N GLU A 30 -8.62 -3.72 -5.56
CA GLU A 30 -9.82 -4.22 -4.89
C GLU A 30 -10.01 -3.61 -3.49
N TRP A 31 -8.94 -3.12 -2.86
CA TRP A 31 -9.05 -2.54 -1.51
C TRP A 31 -8.35 -1.19 -1.32
N LEU A 32 -7.38 -0.83 -2.16
CA LEU A 32 -6.74 0.49 -2.12
C LEU A 32 -7.53 1.53 -2.94
N VAL A 33 -8.85 1.52 -2.79
CA VAL A 33 -9.77 2.34 -3.58
C VAL A 33 -9.69 3.81 -3.17
N ALA A 34 -9.63 4.10 -1.87
CA ALA A 34 -9.58 5.48 -1.39
C ALA A 34 -8.28 6.18 -1.80
N SER A 35 -7.17 5.44 -1.89
CA SER A 35 -5.92 5.96 -2.43
C SER A 35 -5.90 6.04 -3.96
N GLY A 36 -6.97 5.60 -4.61
CA GLY A 36 -7.11 5.73 -6.05
C GLY A 36 -6.28 4.78 -6.89
N ILE A 37 -5.84 3.65 -6.32
CA ILE A 37 -5.10 2.65 -7.08
C ILE A 37 -6.06 1.92 -8.01
N VAL A 38 -5.88 2.07 -9.32
CA VAL A 38 -6.78 1.48 -10.31
C VAL A 38 -6.17 0.28 -11.03
N ARG A 39 -4.85 0.16 -11.04
CA ARG A 39 -4.17 -0.95 -11.68
C ARG A 39 -2.75 -1.09 -11.15
N VAL A 40 -2.31 -2.34 -10.95
CA VAL A 40 -0.92 -2.67 -10.63
C VAL A 40 -0.47 -3.76 -11.58
N GLU A 41 0.63 -3.52 -12.30
CA GLU A 41 1.21 -4.48 -13.25
C GLU A 41 2.62 -4.86 -12.85
N ARG A 42 2.97 -6.10 -13.14
CA ARG A 42 4.35 -6.56 -13.06
C ARG A 42 5.09 -6.12 -14.32
N VAL A 43 6.30 -5.61 -14.17
CA VAL A 43 7.12 -5.15 -15.30
C VAL A 43 8.24 -6.17 -15.54
N GLY A 44 8.23 -6.79 -16.72
CA GLY A 44 9.25 -7.79 -17.07
C GLY A 44 9.14 -9.13 -16.38
N GLU A 45 8.07 -9.33 -15.58
CA GLU A 45 7.82 -10.58 -14.87
C GLU A 45 6.37 -11.03 -15.15
N PRO A 46 6.11 -12.36 -15.28
CA PRO A 46 4.75 -12.83 -15.50
C PRO A 46 3.84 -12.50 -14.32
N THR A 47 2.56 -12.23 -14.63
CA THR A 47 1.53 -12.08 -13.60
C THR A 47 1.49 -13.33 -12.73
N GLY A 48 1.46 -13.12 -11.41
CA GLY A 48 1.40 -14.21 -10.44
C GLY A 48 2.72 -14.89 -10.11
N SER A 49 3.82 -14.48 -10.76
CA SER A 49 5.14 -14.99 -10.38
C SER A 49 5.53 -14.47 -8.99
N PRO A 50 6.35 -15.21 -8.22
CA PRO A 50 6.75 -14.75 -6.89
C PRO A 50 7.43 -13.39 -6.94
N LEU A 51 7.08 -12.53 -5.99
CA LEU A 51 7.75 -11.24 -5.81
C LEU A 51 9.08 -11.44 -5.10
N SER A 52 10.02 -10.55 -5.34
CA SER A 52 11.28 -10.46 -4.61
C SER A 52 11.64 -8.99 -4.40
N GLU A 53 12.60 -8.73 -3.53
CA GLU A 53 13.11 -7.37 -3.40
C GLU A 53 13.69 -6.93 -4.75
N GLY A 54 13.32 -5.71 -5.17
CA GLY A 54 13.69 -5.19 -6.47
C GLY A 54 12.70 -5.49 -7.59
N SER A 55 11.68 -6.34 -7.36
CA SER A 55 10.66 -6.61 -8.39
C SER A 55 10.02 -5.31 -8.87
N PRO A 56 10.06 -5.01 -10.17
CA PRO A 56 9.51 -3.77 -10.69
C PRO A 56 8.00 -3.87 -10.89
N LEU A 57 7.32 -2.77 -10.55
CA LEU A 57 5.87 -2.66 -10.66
C LEU A 57 5.51 -1.36 -11.36
N ARG A 58 4.38 -1.36 -12.06
CA ARG A 58 3.78 -0.13 -12.57
C ARG A 58 2.42 0.04 -11.94
N ILE A 59 2.22 1.16 -11.25
CA ILE A 59 1.01 1.45 -10.50
C ILE A 59 0.30 2.64 -11.14
N GLU A 60 -0.94 2.42 -11.58
CA GLU A 60 -1.80 3.50 -12.06
C GLU A 60 -2.68 4.02 -10.95
N GLN A 61 -2.68 5.33 -10.76
CA GLN A 61 -3.42 5.99 -9.69
C GLN A 61 -4.29 7.09 -10.25
N ARG A 62 -5.52 7.18 -9.75
CA ARG A 62 -6.45 8.28 -10.05
C ARG A 62 -7.01 8.81 -8.75
N VAL A 63 -6.68 10.05 -8.43
CA VAL A 63 -7.17 10.69 -7.22
C VAL A 63 -7.36 12.19 -7.47
N ALA A 64 -8.50 12.74 -7.01
CA ALA A 64 -8.80 14.16 -7.12
C ALA A 64 -8.67 14.71 -8.57
N GLY A 65 -9.13 13.93 -9.55
CA GLY A 65 -9.08 14.34 -10.97
C GLY A 65 -7.70 14.20 -11.61
N ARG A 66 -6.69 13.77 -10.85
CA ARG A 66 -5.32 13.56 -11.33
C ARG A 66 -5.10 12.09 -11.62
N SER A 67 -4.57 11.79 -12.80
CA SER A 67 -4.10 10.45 -13.15
C SER A 67 -2.58 10.45 -13.16
N ALA A 68 -1.99 9.42 -12.56
CA ALA A 68 -0.54 9.27 -12.52
C ALA A 68 -0.15 7.81 -12.68
N THR A 69 1.01 7.58 -13.26
CA THR A 69 1.64 6.27 -13.31
C THR A 69 2.90 6.32 -12.45
N LEU A 70 2.97 5.43 -11.49
CA LEU A 70 4.14 5.29 -10.63
C LEU A 70 5.00 4.14 -11.14
N GLU A 71 6.26 4.42 -11.41
CA GLU A 71 7.25 3.38 -11.60
C GLU A 71 7.77 3.00 -10.22
N ALA A 72 7.54 1.76 -9.83
CA ALA A 72 7.74 1.32 -8.46
C ALA A 72 8.55 0.04 -8.40
N LYS A 73 9.01 -0.29 -7.22
CA LYS A 73 9.68 -1.56 -6.94
C LYS A 73 9.44 -1.99 -5.51
N VAL A 74 9.55 -3.30 -5.28
CA VAL A 74 9.50 -3.86 -3.93
C VAL A 74 10.83 -3.53 -3.25
N THR A 75 10.77 -2.85 -2.11
CA THR A 75 11.96 -2.41 -1.36
C THR A 75 12.24 -3.29 -0.15
N ALA A 76 11.24 -4.00 0.35
CA ALA A 76 11.43 -4.96 1.44
C ALA A 76 10.43 -6.12 1.26
N LEU A 77 10.90 -7.32 1.52
CA LEU A 77 10.07 -8.52 1.47
C LEU A 77 10.61 -9.53 2.47
N VAL A 78 10.00 -9.57 3.65
CA VAL A 78 10.33 -10.52 4.71
C VAL A 78 9.06 -11.31 5.01
N ALA A 79 9.06 -12.59 4.73
CA ALA A 79 7.88 -13.44 4.82
C ALA A 79 7.16 -13.29 6.16
N SER A 80 5.86 -13.01 6.09
CA SER A 80 4.95 -12.82 7.24
C SER A 80 5.34 -11.68 8.18
N ALA A 81 6.33 -10.86 7.84
CA ALA A 81 6.83 -9.81 8.72
C ALA A 81 6.84 -8.42 8.11
N ARG A 82 7.21 -8.27 6.84
CA ARG A 82 7.31 -6.94 6.23
C ARG A 82 7.17 -6.97 4.72
N PHE A 83 6.46 -5.98 4.18
CA PHE A 83 6.36 -5.74 2.75
C PHE A 83 6.37 -4.25 2.48
N ALA A 84 7.30 -3.79 1.67
CA ALA A 84 7.42 -2.38 1.33
C ALA A 84 7.61 -2.16 -0.16
N VAL A 85 7.02 -1.07 -0.66
CA VAL A 85 7.06 -0.68 -2.07
C VAL A 85 7.36 0.81 -2.13
N ALA A 86 8.21 1.22 -3.05
CA ALA A 86 8.49 2.63 -3.32
C ALA A 86 8.31 2.91 -4.80
N GLY A 87 7.67 4.03 -5.12
CA GLY A 87 7.41 4.42 -6.50
C GLY A 87 7.57 5.92 -6.73
N ARG A 88 7.69 6.29 -7.98
CA ARG A 88 7.85 7.67 -8.40
C ARG A 88 7.02 7.95 -9.65
N ALA A 89 6.28 9.06 -9.63
CA ALA A 89 5.55 9.57 -10.77
C ALA A 89 6.45 10.47 -11.63
N SER A 90 6.05 10.69 -12.89
CA SER A 90 6.81 11.51 -13.83
C SER A 90 6.96 12.97 -13.38
N ASP A 91 6.04 13.48 -12.56
CA ASP A 91 6.10 14.84 -12.00
C ASP A 91 6.99 14.93 -10.76
N GLY A 92 7.60 13.84 -10.34
CA GLY A 92 8.53 13.82 -9.22
C GLY A 92 7.91 13.48 -7.87
N ILE A 93 6.61 13.30 -7.79
CA ILE A 93 5.97 12.85 -6.56
C ILE A 93 6.42 11.40 -6.29
N THR A 94 6.86 11.14 -5.06
CA THR A 94 7.26 9.80 -4.62
C THR A 94 6.25 9.26 -3.63
N VAL A 95 6.06 7.94 -3.66
CA VAL A 95 5.17 7.24 -2.71
C VAL A 95 5.91 6.04 -2.16
N GLU A 96 5.91 5.90 -0.84
CA GLU A 96 6.43 4.72 -0.16
C GLU A 96 5.32 4.13 0.70
N ILE A 97 5.15 2.83 0.59
CA ILE A 97 4.22 2.06 1.41
C ILE A 97 5.05 1.03 2.17
N ASP A 98 4.85 0.94 3.47
CA ASP A 98 5.56 -0.01 4.33
C ASP A 98 4.56 -0.69 5.26
N ALA A 99 4.43 -2.00 5.12
CA ALA A 99 3.56 -2.82 5.95
C ALA A 99 4.43 -3.71 6.84
N VAL A 100 4.26 -3.57 8.16
CA VAL A 100 4.96 -4.37 9.16
C VAL A 100 3.95 -5.21 9.92
N LEU A 101 4.15 -6.51 9.96
CA LEU A 101 3.25 -7.46 10.59
C LEU A 101 3.90 -8.06 11.83
N ALA A 102 3.10 -8.21 12.88
CA ALA A 102 3.52 -8.90 14.10
C ALA A 102 2.36 -9.78 14.58
N PRO A 103 2.66 -10.96 15.16
CA PRO A 103 1.62 -11.78 15.75
C PRO A 103 0.90 -11.02 16.88
N ALA A 104 -0.42 -11.22 16.99
CA ALA A 104 -1.23 -10.67 18.06
C ALA A 104 -2.14 -11.75 18.61
N ASP A 105 -2.36 -11.73 19.95
CA ASP A 105 -3.23 -12.70 20.58
C ASP A 105 -4.71 -12.46 20.23
N PRO A 106 -5.51 -13.52 20.13
CA PRO A 106 -5.18 -14.94 20.33
C PRO A 106 -4.61 -15.67 19.11
N SER A 107 -4.83 -15.20 17.89
CA SER A 107 -4.31 -15.86 16.67
C SER A 107 -4.36 -14.88 15.52
N GLY A 108 -4.19 -13.60 15.83
CA GLY A 108 -4.31 -12.54 14.85
C GLY A 108 -2.99 -11.91 14.48
N THR A 109 -3.10 -10.77 13.83
CA THR A 109 -1.97 -9.98 13.36
C THR A 109 -2.19 -8.52 13.74
N SER A 110 -1.13 -7.87 14.21
CA SER A 110 -1.05 -6.43 14.28
C SER A 110 -0.36 -5.96 13.00
N LEU A 111 -1.05 -5.15 12.20
CA LEU A 111 -0.53 -4.59 10.97
C LEU A 111 -0.27 -3.10 11.18
N ARG A 112 0.99 -2.70 10.99
CA ARG A 112 1.37 -1.29 10.95
C ARG A 112 1.52 -0.90 9.48
N TRP A 113 0.72 0.05 9.06
CA TRP A 113 0.68 0.52 7.69
C TRP A 113 1.17 1.95 7.63
N SER A 114 2.27 2.18 6.92
CA SER A 114 2.85 3.50 6.77
C SER A 114 2.82 3.93 5.32
N VAL A 115 2.39 5.16 5.08
CA VAL A 115 2.40 5.79 3.75
C VAL A 115 3.23 7.06 3.86
N ARG A 116 4.17 7.23 2.95
CA ARG A 116 5.00 8.42 2.89
C ARG A 116 4.96 8.96 1.47
N ILE A 117 4.60 10.25 1.33
CA ILE A 117 4.51 10.91 0.04
C ILE A 117 5.49 12.06 0.03
N GLY A 118 6.44 12.02 -0.91
CA GLY A 118 7.39 13.10 -1.14
C GLY A 118 6.86 14.04 -2.21
N LEU A 119 6.77 15.33 -1.88
CA LEU A 119 6.30 16.36 -2.80
C LEU A 119 7.47 17.20 -3.29
N PRO A 120 7.61 17.41 -4.63
CA PRO A 120 8.56 18.38 -5.15
C PRO A 120 8.26 19.79 -4.63
N LEU A 121 9.27 20.66 -4.63
CA LEU A 121 9.13 22.03 -4.14
C LEU A 121 7.97 22.78 -4.80
N ARG A 122 7.72 22.55 -6.10
CA ARG A 122 6.62 23.21 -6.81
C ARG A 122 5.24 22.86 -6.29
N TYR A 123 5.11 21.77 -5.51
CA TYR A 123 3.84 21.36 -4.90
C TYR A 123 3.77 21.67 -3.41
N ARG A 124 4.78 22.36 -2.88
CA ARG A 124 4.90 22.64 -1.45
C ARG A 124 3.65 23.28 -0.85
N MET A 125 3.02 24.20 -1.58
CA MET A 125 1.83 24.90 -1.10
C MET A 125 0.61 23.99 -0.93
N PHE A 126 0.61 22.82 -1.55
CA PHE A 126 -0.50 21.89 -1.47
C PHE A 126 -0.37 20.88 -0.32
N GLU A 127 0.74 20.87 0.41
CA GLU A 127 0.99 19.89 1.46
C GLU A 127 -0.07 19.91 2.55
N SER A 128 -0.43 21.10 3.05
CA SER A 128 -1.42 21.22 4.11
C SER A 128 -2.81 20.78 3.68
N MET A 129 -3.14 20.89 2.40
CA MET A 129 -4.40 20.41 1.85
C MET A 129 -4.39 18.90 1.64
N ALA A 130 -3.25 18.37 1.23
CA ALA A 130 -3.12 16.96 0.88
C ALA A 130 -2.99 16.04 2.11
N ALA A 131 -2.34 16.51 3.19
CA ALA A 131 -2.07 15.68 4.35
C ALA A 131 -3.34 15.07 4.99
N PRO A 132 -4.43 15.83 5.23
CA PRO A 132 -5.66 15.23 5.76
C PRO A 132 -6.29 14.22 4.80
N GLN A 133 -6.18 14.43 3.50
CA GLN A 133 -6.72 13.53 2.50
C GLN A 133 -5.94 12.21 2.48
N VAL A 134 -4.63 12.27 2.59
CA VAL A 134 -3.77 11.08 2.67
C VAL A 134 -4.11 10.27 3.92
N GLU A 135 -4.26 10.94 5.05
CA GLU A 135 -4.64 10.30 6.31
C GLU A 135 -5.98 9.58 6.20
N ARG A 136 -6.98 10.27 5.66
CA ARG A 136 -8.32 9.70 5.47
C ARG A 136 -8.31 8.51 4.51
N ALA A 137 -7.60 8.64 3.40
CA ALA A 137 -7.50 7.56 2.41
C ALA A 137 -6.84 6.32 3.00
N ALA A 138 -5.75 6.51 3.76
CA ALA A 138 -5.07 5.40 4.42
C ALA A 138 -5.98 4.68 5.42
N ALA A 139 -6.75 5.43 6.20
CA ALA A 139 -7.68 4.85 7.17
C ALA A 139 -8.79 4.06 6.48
N LEU A 140 -9.35 4.60 5.40
CA LEU A 140 -10.40 3.92 4.63
C LEU A 140 -9.88 2.65 3.96
N ASP A 141 -8.69 2.70 3.41
CA ASP A 141 -8.07 1.55 2.75
C ASP A 141 -7.77 0.43 3.75
N LEU A 142 -7.26 0.76 4.93
CA LEU A 142 -7.03 -0.23 5.99
C LEU A 142 -8.31 -0.87 6.47
N GLU A 143 -9.38 -0.09 6.60
CA GLU A 143 -10.69 -0.63 6.96
C GLU A 143 -11.21 -1.57 5.87
N ALA A 144 -11.02 -1.22 4.60
CA ALA A 144 -11.38 -2.09 3.48
C ALA A 144 -10.58 -3.39 3.52
N PHE A 145 -9.28 -3.31 3.83
CA PHE A 145 -8.43 -4.48 3.97
C PHE A 145 -8.89 -5.37 5.14
N ARG A 146 -9.19 -4.75 6.27
CA ARG A 146 -9.70 -5.48 7.45
C ARG A 146 -10.97 -6.27 7.11
N ARG A 147 -11.91 -5.63 6.43
CA ARG A 147 -13.16 -6.28 6.00
C ARG A 147 -12.89 -7.44 5.05
N ARG A 148 -11.94 -7.25 4.14
CA ARG A 148 -11.52 -8.29 3.21
C ARG A 148 -10.97 -9.51 3.96
N MET A 149 -10.14 -9.30 4.98
CA MET A 149 -9.60 -10.39 5.79
C MET A 149 -10.68 -11.09 6.60
N GLU A 150 -11.66 -10.36 7.11
CA GLU A 150 -12.80 -10.95 7.82
C GLU A 150 -13.69 -11.77 6.90
N SER A 151 -13.92 -11.30 5.68
CA SER A 151 -14.74 -12.01 4.70
C SER A 151 -14.09 -13.35 4.29
N VAL A 152 -12.77 -13.40 4.18
CA VAL A 152 -12.03 -14.65 3.94
C VAL A 152 -12.23 -15.63 5.10
N ALA A 153 -12.43 -15.12 6.32
CA ALA A 153 -12.69 -15.96 7.51
C ALA A 153 -14.01 -16.73 7.45
N GLY A 154 -14.98 -16.23 6.70
CA GLY A 154 -16.30 -16.84 6.60
C GLY A 154 -16.43 -17.95 5.56
N ASP A 155 -15.38 -18.17 4.79
CA ASP A 155 -15.41 -19.17 3.70
C ASP A 155 -15.00 -20.58 4.15
#